data_1366ba9fa2dd351e438945c9cacb6b5d
#
_entry.id   1366ba9fa2dd351e438945c9cacb6b5d
#
_cell.length_a   1.000
_cell.length_b   1.000
_cell.length_c   1.000
_cell.angle_alpha   90.00
_cell.angle_beta   90.00
_cell.angle_gamma   90.00
#
_symmetry.space_group_name_H-M   'P 1'
#
loop_
_entity.id
_entity.type
_entity.pdbx_description
1 polymer ?
#
loop_
_entity_poly.entity_id
_entity_poly.type
_entity_poly.pdbx_seq_one_letter_code
_entity_poly.pdbx_strand_id
1 'polypeptide(L)'
;MSKKDLLEKKAYIFDVDGTLYCQRQMRIKMFVRLMCYYVSHLKSIKELIAIYYFRKLREKEKYRSFSIDKLSEIVADCLSISVDTVSSAIQKWMFEVPLEIIHECSYLEVVSFAKSLYKAGKKIIIYSDYPAKAKISVLEMPYDYIFISGEEGLQELKPSMFAMKHILHSTKLSPDEILYIGDRDKKDGASAELVDIAYCDIQHLRKIIMD
;
A
#
# COMPACT_ATOMS: atom_id res chain seq x y z
N MET A 1 0.22 15.21 18.39
CA MET A 1 1.41 14.39 18.72
C MET A 1 2.64 15.27 18.52
N SER A 2 3.54 15.35 19.50
CA SER A 2 4.79 16.10 19.41
C SER A 2 5.89 15.27 18.72
N LYS A 3 6.98 15.94 18.29
CA LYS A 3 8.17 15.25 17.73
C LYS A 3 8.79 14.27 18.74
N LYS A 4 8.70 14.60 20.05
CA LYS A 4 9.16 13.72 21.12
C LYS A 4 8.31 12.45 21.21
N ASP A 5 6.99 12.58 21.27
CA ASP A 5 6.07 11.43 21.34
C ASP A 5 6.23 10.50 20.13
N LEU A 6 6.51 11.10 18.97
CA LEU A 6 6.76 10.39 17.72
C LEU A 6 8.03 9.52 17.80
N LEU A 7 9.09 9.95 18.48
CA LEU A 7 10.38 9.24 18.57
C LEU A 7 10.45 8.23 19.74
N GLU A 8 9.54 8.30 20.71
CA GLU A 8 9.53 7.42 21.89
C GLU A 8 9.07 5.99 21.59
N LYS A 9 8.36 5.78 20.48
CA LYS A 9 7.85 4.45 20.12
C LYS A 9 8.99 3.46 19.80
N LYS A 10 8.73 2.17 20.05
CA LYS A 10 9.69 1.09 19.73
C LYS A 10 9.56 0.60 18.29
N ALA A 11 8.34 0.72 17.71
CA ALA A 11 8.07 0.27 16.36
C ALA A 11 7.13 1.22 15.60
N TYR A 12 7.23 1.15 14.27
CA TYR A 12 6.45 1.98 13.35
C TYR A 12 5.86 1.10 12.25
N ILE A 13 4.54 1.12 12.13
CA ILE A 13 3.84 0.53 11.00
C ILE A 13 3.70 1.61 9.94
N PHE A 14 4.19 1.32 8.73
CA PHE A 14 4.00 2.17 7.57
C PHE A 14 3.05 1.52 6.58
N ASP A 15 2.00 2.24 6.18
CA ASP A 15 1.34 1.97 4.92
C ASP A 15 2.27 2.34 3.76
N VAL A 16 1.92 1.93 2.54
CA VAL A 16 2.77 2.12 1.36
C VAL A 16 2.16 3.12 0.38
N ASP A 17 0.93 2.84 -0.10
CA ASP A 17 0.32 3.54 -1.22
C ASP A 17 -0.34 4.86 -0.82
N GLY A 18 0.37 5.97 -0.92
CA GLY A 18 -0.05 7.30 -0.45
C GLY A 18 0.75 7.77 0.76
N THR A 19 1.46 6.83 1.41
CA THR A 19 2.26 7.05 2.61
C THR A 19 3.75 7.20 2.30
N LEU A 20 4.33 6.34 1.48
CA LEU A 20 5.73 6.43 1.08
C LEU A 20 5.94 7.27 -0.19
N TYR A 21 4.89 7.50 -0.94
CA TYR A 21 4.91 8.31 -2.17
C TYR A 21 3.56 8.98 -2.42
N CYS A 22 3.57 10.06 -3.18
CA CYS A 22 2.38 10.81 -3.55
C CYS A 22 1.51 10.01 -4.53
N GLN A 23 0.45 9.38 -4.04
CA GLN A 23 -0.45 8.57 -4.86
C GLN A 23 -1.13 9.39 -5.97
N ARG A 24 -1.40 10.69 -5.74
CA ARG A 24 -1.98 11.56 -6.76
C ARG A 24 -1.02 11.77 -7.94
N GLN A 25 0.26 12.05 -7.68
CA GLN A 25 1.27 12.19 -8.73
C GLN A 25 1.46 10.88 -9.49
N MET A 26 1.55 9.77 -8.76
CA MET A 26 1.61 8.42 -9.36
C MET A 26 0.45 8.17 -10.31
N ARG A 27 -0.78 8.44 -9.88
CA ARG A 27 -1.98 8.25 -10.70
C ARG A 27 -1.96 9.10 -11.98
N ILE A 28 -1.53 10.35 -11.90
CA ILE A 28 -1.44 11.25 -13.06
C ILE A 28 -0.39 10.71 -14.05
N LYS A 29 0.82 10.38 -13.58
CA LYS A 29 1.89 9.85 -14.44
C LYS A 29 1.49 8.52 -15.08
N MET A 30 0.88 7.63 -14.31
CA MET A 30 0.36 6.36 -14.82
C MET A 30 -0.74 6.55 -15.85
N PHE A 31 -1.65 7.50 -15.63
CA PHE A 31 -2.71 7.82 -16.60
C PHE A 31 -2.11 8.28 -17.95
N VAL A 32 -1.13 9.18 -17.91
CA VAL A 32 -0.45 9.64 -19.14
C VAL A 32 0.21 8.46 -19.86
N ARG A 33 0.96 7.60 -19.14
CA ARG A 33 1.59 6.41 -19.73
C ARG A 33 0.58 5.44 -20.34
N LEU A 34 -0.53 5.20 -19.65
CA LEU A 34 -1.64 4.39 -20.14
C LEU A 34 -2.22 4.99 -21.44
N MET A 35 -2.51 6.28 -21.46
CA MET A 35 -3.07 6.94 -22.64
C MET A 35 -2.10 6.86 -23.82
N CYS A 36 -0.82 7.18 -23.64
CA CYS A 36 0.18 7.06 -24.69
C CYS A 36 0.27 5.64 -25.26
N TYR A 37 0.25 4.63 -24.37
CA TYR A 37 0.32 3.24 -24.79
C TYR A 37 -0.93 2.81 -25.59
N TYR A 38 -2.13 3.07 -25.08
CA TYR A 38 -3.36 2.58 -25.72
C TYR A 38 -3.79 3.40 -26.93
N VAL A 39 -3.36 4.63 -27.11
CA VAL A 39 -3.52 5.37 -28.37
C VAL A 39 -2.77 4.69 -29.51
N SER A 40 -1.58 4.13 -29.25
CA SER A 40 -0.82 3.37 -30.24
C SER A 40 -1.20 1.90 -30.34
N HIS A 41 -1.97 1.37 -29.38
CA HIS A 41 -2.35 -0.05 -29.26
C HIS A 41 -3.88 -0.23 -29.12
N LEU A 42 -4.65 0.29 -30.06
CA LEU A 42 -6.13 0.31 -30.00
C LEU A 42 -6.79 -1.06 -29.80
N LYS A 43 -6.13 -2.15 -30.23
CA LYS A 43 -6.63 -3.52 -30.03
C LYS A 43 -6.70 -3.94 -28.57
N SER A 44 -5.95 -3.29 -27.69
CA SER A 44 -5.85 -3.62 -26.25
C SER A 44 -6.78 -2.79 -25.37
N ILE A 45 -7.77 -2.08 -25.91
CA ILE A 45 -8.67 -1.22 -25.12
C ILE A 45 -9.44 -2.00 -24.03
N LYS A 46 -9.68 -3.30 -24.26
CA LYS A 46 -10.31 -4.17 -23.25
C LYS A 46 -9.46 -4.33 -21.97
N GLU A 47 -8.13 -4.28 -22.09
CA GLU A 47 -7.22 -4.32 -20.96
C GLU A 47 -7.38 -3.07 -20.07
N LEU A 48 -7.51 -1.89 -20.69
CA LEU A 48 -7.76 -0.64 -19.96
C LEU A 48 -9.07 -0.70 -19.16
N ILE A 49 -10.12 -1.25 -19.81
CA ILE A 49 -11.41 -1.47 -19.17
C ILE A 49 -11.27 -2.47 -18.02
N ALA A 50 -10.50 -3.54 -18.21
CA ALA A 50 -10.25 -4.55 -17.18
C ALA A 50 -9.55 -3.96 -15.96
N ILE A 51 -8.52 -3.12 -16.13
CA ILE A 51 -7.82 -2.42 -15.04
C ILE A 51 -8.80 -1.54 -14.25
N TYR A 52 -9.66 -0.79 -14.96
CA TYR A 52 -10.68 0.04 -14.31
C TYR A 52 -11.68 -0.79 -13.48
N TYR A 53 -12.21 -1.87 -14.06
CA TYR A 53 -13.16 -2.75 -13.36
C TYR A 53 -12.52 -3.44 -12.17
N PHE A 54 -11.30 -3.96 -12.31
CA PHE A 54 -10.56 -4.57 -11.21
C PHE A 54 -10.41 -3.60 -10.03
N ARG A 55 -9.95 -2.37 -10.27
CA ARG A 55 -9.81 -1.34 -9.21
C ARG A 55 -11.15 -1.02 -8.55
N LYS A 56 -12.23 -0.89 -9.35
CA LYS A 56 -13.57 -0.63 -8.83
C LYS A 56 -14.11 -1.78 -7.98
N LEU A 57 -13.84 -3.03 -8.36
CA LEU A 57 -14.25 -4.20 -7.58
C LEU A 57 -13.46 -4.30 -6.28
N ARG A 58 -12.15 -4.08 -6.33
CA ARG A 58 -11.26 -4.17 -5.15
C ARG A 58 -11.68 -3.21 -4.01
N GLU A 59 -12.28 -2.07 -4.32
CA GLU A 59 -12.75 -1.11 -3.31
C GLU A 59 -14.13 -1.45 -2.73
N LYS A 60 -14.85 -2.43 -3.28
CA LYS A 60 -16.17 -2.83 -2.74
C LYS A 60 -16.05 -3.78 -1.58
N GLU A 61 -16.84 -3.54 -0.52
CA GLU A 61 -16.89 -4.35 0.71
C GLU A 61 -17.03 -5.86 0.42
N LYS A 62 -17.92 -6.22 -0.51
CA LYS A 62 -18.18 -7.61 -0.92
C LYS A 62 -16.92 -8.38 -1.35
N TYR A 63 -15.90 -7.71 -1.85
CA TYR A 63 -14.72 -8.31 -2.45
C TYR A 63 -13.43 -8.11 -1.62
N ARG A 64 -13.56 -7.62 -0.40
CA ARG A 64 -12.38 -7.31 0.47
C ARG A 64 -11.51 -8.53 0.78
N SER A 65 -12.13 -9.71 0.88
CA SER A 65 -11.43 -10.98 1.17
C SER A 65 -10.97 -11.73 -0.09
N PHE A 66 -11.23 -11.19 -1.30
CA PHE A 66 -10.88 -11.88 -2.53
C PHE A 66 -9.42 -11.63 -2.90
N SER A 67 -8.73 -12.69 -3.33
CA SER A 67 -7.38 -12.58 -3.91
C SER A 67 -7.39 -11.78 -5.23
N ILE A 68 -6.22 -11.34 -5.65
CA ILE A 68 -6.03 -10.68 -6.95
C ILE A 68 -6.49 -11.60 -8.08
N ASP A 69 -6.13 -12.89 -8.01
CA ASP A 69 -6.48 -13.88 -9.04
C ASP A 69 -7.99 -14.06 -9.14
N LYS A 70 -8.67 -14.20 -7.98
CA LYS A 70 -10.13 -14.35 -7.96
C LYS A 70 -10.85 -13.12 -8.51
N LEU A 71 -10.37 -11.93 -8.25
CA LEU A 71 -10.91 -10.71 -8.86
C LEU A 71 -10.64 -10.65 -10.36
N SER A 72 -9.47 -11.12 -10.81
CA SER A 72 -9.13 -11.19 -12.23
C SER A 72 -10.06 -12.13 -12.99
N GLU A 73 -10.40 -13.30 -12.40
CA GLU A 73 -11.41 -14.20 -12.96
C GLU A 73 -12.78 -13.50 -13.13
N ILE A 74 -13.26 -12.83 -12.08
CA ILE A 74 -14.54 -12.11 -12.11
C ILE A 74 -14.55 -11.02 -13.19
N VAL A 75 -13.45 -10.28 -13.33
CA VAL A 75 -13.32 -9.24 -14.37
C VAL A 75 -13.30 -9.86 -15.77
N ALA A 76 -12.59 -10.97 -15.95
CA ALA A 76 -12.51 -11.71 -17.20
C ALA A 76 -13.89 -12.17 -17.67
N ASP A 77 -14.66 -12.79 -16.76
CA ASP A 77 -16.03 -13.21 -17.01
C ASP A 77 -16.94 -12.05 -17.39
N CYS A 78 -16.90 -10.94 -16.63
CA CYS A 78 -17.70 -9.74 -16.91
C CYS A 78 -17.42 -9.10 -18.27
N LEU A 79 -16.18 -9.19 -18.76
CA LEU A 79 -15.75 -8.56 -20.02
C LEU A 79 -15.68 -9.54 -21.18
N SER A 80 -15.94 -10.84 -20.96
CA SER A 80 -15.79 -11.91 -21.94
C SER A 80 -14.40 -11.89 -22.62
N ILE A 81 -13.35 -11.87 -21.80
CA ILE A 81 -11.94 -11.96 -22.21
C ILE A 81 -11.21 -13.02 -21.38
N SER A 82 -10.01 -13.41 -21.79
CA SER A 82 -9.25 -14.41 -21.05
C SER A 82 -8.75 -13.87 -19.69
N VAL A 83 -8.67 -14.74 -18.69
CA VAL A 83 -8.09 -14.43 -17.37
C VAL A 83 -6.64 -13.96 -17.54
N ASP A 84 -5.87 -14.59 -18.42
CA ASP A 84 -4.47 -14.22 -18.69
C ASP A 84 -4.34 -12.79 -19.20
N THR A 85 -5.27 -12.33 -20.04
CA THR A 85 -5.29 -10.94 -20.51
C THR A 85 -5.51 -9.97 -19.36
N VAL A 86 -6.45 -10.28 -18.45
CA VAL A 86 -6.73 -9.44 -17.27
C VAL A 86 -5.54 -9.44 -16.32
N SER A 87 -5.02 -10.62 -15.98
CA SER A 87 -3.91 -10.78 -15.03
C SER A 87 -2.64 -10.10 -15.54
N SER A 88 -2.31 -10.27 -16.83
CA SER A 88 -1.15 -9.60 -17.45
C SER A 88 -1.30 -8.08 -17.44
N ALA A 89 -2.49 -7.56 -17.73
CA ALA A 89 -2.75 -6.13 -17.70
C ALA A 89 -2.62 -5.56 -16.28
N ILE A 90 -3.14 -6.25 -15.27
CA ILE A 90 -3.03 -5.86 -13.86
C ILE A 90 -1.56 -5.91 -13.42
N GLN A 91 -0.86 -7.01 -13.71
CA GLN A 91 0.55 -7.18 -13.37
C GLN A 91 1.39 -6.04 -13.94
N LYS A 92 1.27 -5.79 -15.24
CA LYS A 92 2.00 -4.73 -15.94
C LYS A 92 1.68 -3.34 -15.38
N TRP A 93 0.40 -2.96 -15.36
CA TRP A 93 -0.01 -1.58 -15.13
C TRP A 93 -0.24 -1.20 -13.67
N MET A 94 -0.43 -2.18 -12.78
CA MET A 94 -0.60 -1.90 -11.35
C MET A 94 0.63 -2.23 -10.52
N PHE A 95 1.48 -3.16 -10.98
CA PHE A 95 2.59 -3.64 -10.16
C PHE A 95 3.98 -3.42 -10.77
N GLU A 96 4.16 -3.45 -12.11
CA GLU A 96 5.47 -3.29 -12.73
C GLU A 96 5.75 -1.85 -13.16
N VAL A 97 4.94 -1.28 -14.05
CA VAL A 97 5.17 0.08 -14.59
C VAL A 97 5.23 1.15 -13.50
N PRO A 98 4.44 1.09 -12.39
CA PRO A 98 4.61 2.04 -11.29
C PRO A 98 6.00 2.05 -10.66
N LEU A 99 6.72 0.92 -10.66
CA LEU A 99 8.08 0.85 -10.09
C LEU A 99 9.07 1.75 -10.82
N GLU A 100 8.89 1.96 -12.13
CA GLU A 100 9.78 2.81 -12.93
C GLU A 100 9.73 4.29 -12.55
N ILE A 101 8.62 4.71 -11.94
CA ILE A 101 8.37 6.12 -11.61
C ILE A 101 8.19 6.38 -10.11
N ILE A 102 8.28 5.34 -9.28
CA ILE A 102 8.01 5.49 -7.85
C ILE A 102 8.95 6.47 -7.16
N HIS A 103 10.24 6.49 -7.57
CA HIS A 103 11.21 7.45 -7.04
C HIS A 103 10.81 8.90 -7.28
N GLU A 104 10.29 9.21 -8.48
CA GLU A 104 9.85 10.55 -8.84
C GLU A 104 8.62 11.02 -8.05
N CYS A 105 7.88 10.08 -7.48
CA CYS A 105 6.69 10.33 -6.68
C CYS A 105 6.95 10.19 -5.18
N SER A 106 8.12 9.68 -4.76
CA SER A 106 8.39 9.33 -3.37
C SER A 106 8.48 10.54 -2.45
N TYR A 107 8.06 10.34 -1.22
CA TYR A 107 8.31 11.26 -0.11
C TYR A 107 9.68 10.92 0.49
N LEU A 108 10.74 11.48 -0.09
CA LEU A 108 12.12 11.18 0.29
C LEU A 108 12.39 11.44 1.78
N GLU A 109 11.77 12.48 2.34
CA GLU A 109 11.83 12.81 3.76
C GLU A 109 11.25 11.70 4.64
N VAL A 110 10.16 11.04 4.21
CA VAL A 110 9.53 9.94 4.95
C VAL A 110 10.39 8.67 4.88
N VAL A 111 10.91 8.35 3.70
CA VAL A 111 11.84 7.22 3.52
C VAL A 111 13.12 7.43 4.35
N SER A 112 13.67 8.65 4.34
CA SER A 112 14.85 9.02 5.13
C SER A 112 14.56 8.93 6.64
N PHE A 113 13.39 9.36 7.07
CA PHE A 113 12.93 9.23 8.46
C PHE A 113 12.85 7.76 8.87
N ALA A 114 12.23 6.89 8.07
CA ALA A 114 12.18 5.46 8.35
C ALA A 114 13.58 4.83 8.42
N LYS A 115 14.51 5.21 7.51
CA LYS A 115 15.91 4.80 7.57
C LYS A 115 16.61 5.24 8.87
N SER A 116 16.31 6.46 9.36
CA SER A 116 16.87 6.97 10.61
C SER A 116 16.35 6.23 11.83
N LEU A 117 15.06 5.91 11.85
CA LEU A 117 14.43 5.10 12.91
C LEU A 117 15.04 3.70 12.96
N TYR A 118 15.20 3.06 11.81
CA TYR A 118 15.82 1.73 11.71
C TYR A 118 17.28 1.73 12.23
N LYS A 119 18.06 2.74 11.84
CA LYS A 119 19.44 2.94 12.37
C LYS A 119 19.46 3.18 13.87
N ALA A 120 18.43 3.79 14.44
CA ALA A 120 18.26 3.97 15.88
C ALA A 120 17.75 2.70 16.61
N GLY A 121 17.67 1.56 15.92
CA GLY A 121 17.24 0.28 16.50
C GLY A 121 15.72 0.14 16.66
N LYS A 122 14.94 1.04 16.05
CA LYS A 122 13.47 0.93 16.04
C LYS A 122 13.02 -0.11 15.01
N LYS A 123 11.93 -0.81 15.29
CA LYS A 123 11.37 -1.79 14.36
C LYS A 123 10.53 -1.10 13.29
N ILE A 124 10.77 -1.46 12.03
CA ILE A 124 10.00 -0.98 10.90
C ILE A 124 9.12 -2.11 10.39
N ILE A 125 7.83 -1.86 10.37
CA ILE A 125 6.78 -2.80 9.95
C ILE A 125 6.07 -2.20 8.75
N ILE A 126 5.98 -2.94 7.66
CA ILE A 126 5.20 -2.55 6.48
C ILE A 126 3.88 -3.29 6.51
N TYR A 127 2.76 -2.56 6.32
CA TYR A 127 1.44 -3.17 6.16
C TYR A 127 0.70 -2.56 4.97
N SER A 128 0.41 -3.35 3.95
CA SER A 128 -0.15 -2.90 2.67
C SER A 128 -1.32 -3.75 2.19
N ASP A 129 -2.30 -3.09 1.54
CA ASP A 129 -3.43 -3.74 0.84
C ASP A 129 -3.04 -4.34 -0.53
N TYR A 130 -1.85 -4.03 -1.04
CA TYR A 130 -1.33 -4.46 -2.33
C TYR A 130 0.11 -4.98 -2.23
N PRO A 131 0.58 -5.78 -3.21
CA PRO A 131 1.96 -6.23 -3.26
C PRO A 131 2.95 -5.07 -3.08
N ALA A 132 3.77 -5.13 -2.04
CA ALA A 132 4.61 -4.02 -1.60
C ALA A 132 6.11 -4.31 -1.71
N LYS A 133 6.52 -5.59 -1.71
CA LYS A 133 7.95 -5.98 -1.64
C LYS A 133 8.81 -5.27 -2.70
N ALA A 134 8.36 -5.25 -3.96
CA ALA A 134 9.08 -4.59 -5.04
C ALA A 134 9.19 -3.06 -4.85
N LYS A 135 8.10 -2.41 -4.39
CA LYS A 135 8.09 -0.97 -4.10
C LYS A 135 9.07 -0.61 -2.98
N ILE A 136 9.07 -1.39 -1.89
CA ILE A 136 9.97 -1.21 -0.75
C ILE A 136 11.42 -1.40 -1.18
N SER A 137 11.70 -2.42 -2.02
CA SER A 137 13.03 -2.65 -2.59
C SER A 137 13.52 -1.49 -3.44
N VAL A 138 12.69 -0.97 -4.35
CA VAL A 138 13.04 0.18 -5.20
C VAL A 138 13.26 1.44 -4.36
N LEU A 139 12.48 1.67 -3.30
CA LEU A 139 12.66 2.81 -2.38
C LEU A 139 13.83 2.61 -1.40
N GLU A 140 14.47 1.42 -1.42
CA GLU A 140 15.54 1.06 -0.49
C GLU A 140 15.15 1.29 0.98
N MET A 141 13.89 1.05 1.30
CA MET A 141 13.39 1.25 2.66
C MET A 141 13.67 -0.01 3.50
N PRO A 142 14.37 0.11 4.64
CA PRO A 142 14.58 -1.03 5.52
C PRO A 142 13.28 -1.42 6.22
N TYR A 143 13.12 -2.70 6.52
CA TYR A 143 12.01 -3.21 7.34
C TYR A 143 12.42 -4.48 8.10
N ASP A 144 11.78 -4.72 9.24
CA ASP A 144 11.88 -5.96 10.01
C ASP A 144 10.75 -6.93 9.66
N TYR A 145 9.56 -6.40 9.37
CA TYR A 145 8.37 -7.18 9.03
C TYR A 145 7.62 -6.55 7.86
N ILE A 146 7.03 -7.40 7.02
CA ILE A 146 6.15 -6.98 5.94
C ILE A 146 4.90 -7.84 5.92
N PHE A 147 3.75 -7.20 5.97
CA PHE A 147 2.43 -7.82 5.95
C PHE A 147 1.65 -7.29 4.75
N ILE A 148 1.13 -8.18 3.92
CA ILE A 148 0.40 -7.83 2.70
C ILE A 148 -0.96 -8.49 2.74
N SER A 149 -2.03 -7.71 2.63
CA SER A 149 -3.40 -8.24 2.55
C SER A 149 -3.54 -9.16 1.34
N GLY A 150 -4.05 -10.36 1.57
CA GLY A 150 -4.16 -11.43 0.57
C GLY A 150 -2.98 -12.41 0.55
N GLU A 151 -1.93 -12.17 1.33
CA GLU A 151 -0.78 -13.08 1.49
C GLU A 151 -0.72 -13.64 2.92
N GLU A 152 -0.08 -14.81 3.10
CA GLU A 152 0.29 -15.39 4.41
C GLU A 152 -0.86 -15.47 5.45
N GLY A 153 -2.09 -15.73 4.98
CA GLY A 153 -3.27 -15.85 5.85
C GLY A 153 -3.97 -14.51 6.15
N LEU A 154 -3.46 -13.38 5.70
CA LEU A 154 -4.11 -12.07 5.83
C LEU A 154 -5.12 -11.85 4.70
N GLN A 155 -6.29 -12.46 4.82
CA GLN A 155 -7.27 -12.51 3.73
C GLN A 155 -8.01 -11.18 3.48
N GLU A 156 -8.09 -10.30 4.47
CA GLU A 156 -8.89 -9.07 4.37
C GLU A 156 -8.05 -7.82 4.13
N LEU A 157 -8.61 -6.91 3.32
CA LEU A 157 -8.07 -5.55 3.20
C LEU A 157 -8.32 -4.75 4.48
N LYS A 158 -7.57 -3.66 4.65
CA LYS A 158 -7.78 -2.68 5.73
C LYS A 158 -9.18 -2.03 5.68
N PRO A 159 -9.78 -1.77 6.85
CA PRO A 159 -9.35 -2.14 8.18
C PRO A 159 -9.65 -3.60 8.50
N SER A 160 -8.72 -4.32 9.13
CA SER A 160 -8.93 -5.72 9.54
C SER A 160 -8.41 -5.96 10.95
N MET A 161 -9.33 -6.32 11.85
CA MET A 161 -9.00 -6.73 13.22
C MET A 161 -8.07 -7.95 13.23
N PHE A 162 -8.32 -8.89 12.33
CA PHE A 162 -7.50 -10.10 12.22
C PHE A 162 -6.06 -9.77 11.85
N ALA A 163 -5.87 -8.93 10.83
CA ALA A 163 -4.53 -8.51 10.40
C ALA A 163 -3.78 -7.76 11.52
N MET A 164 -4.45 -6.84 12.21
CA MET A 164 -3.82 -6.08 13.30
C MET A 164 -3.43 -6.98 14.47
N LYS A 165 -4.28 -7.93 14.88
CA LYS A 165 -3.93 -8.93 15.89
C LYS A 165 -2.78 -9.84 15.46
N HIS A 166 -2.75 -10.24 14.17
CA HIS A 166 -1.66 -11.01 13.61
C HIS A 166 -0.33 -10.24 13.65
N ILE A 167 -0.33 -8.95 13.32
CA ILE A 167 0.85 -8.07 13.40
C ILE A 167 1.36 -8.00 14.85
N LEU A 168 0.49 -7.72 15.82
CA LEU A 168 0.86 -7.68 17.24
C LEU A 168 1.44 -9.01 17.73
N HIS A 169 0.81 -10.13 17.37
CA HIS A 169 1.29 -11.45 17.73
C HIS A 169 2.67 -11.77 17.15
N SER A 170 2.85 -11.48 15.86
CA SER A 170 4.10 -11.76 15.12
C SER A 170 5.27 -10.91 15.61
N THR A 171 5.00 -9.67 15.97
CA THR A 171 6.03 -8.71 16.42
C THR A 171 6.32 -8.81 17.91
N LYS A 172 5.40 -9.40 18.68
CA LYS A 172 5.44 -9.48 20.16
C LYS A 172 5.53 -8.09 20.83
N LEU A 173 4.94 -7.09 20.22
CA LEU A 173 4.88 -5.72 20.72
C LEU A 173 3.49 -5.43 21.27
N SER A 174 3.43 -4.56 22.30
CA SER A 174 2.18 -4.01 22.80
C SER A 174 1.72 -2.80 21.97
N PRO A 175 0.41 -2.50 21.92
CA PRO A 175 -0.11 -1.39 21.12
C PRO A 175 0.51 -0.03 21.45
N ASP A 176 0.79 0.23 22.73
CA ASP A 176 1.40 1.48 23.21
C ASP A 176 2.85 1.70 22.73
N GLU A 177 3.55 0.62 22.36
CA GLU A 177 4.90 0.64 21.81
C GLU A 177 4.95 1.00 20.32
N ILE A 178 3.80 1.00 19.62
CA ILE A 178 3.71 1.13 18.17
C ILE A 178 3.10 2.48 17.79
N LEU A 179 3.54 3.02 16.65
CA LEU A 179 2.88 4.10 15.93
C LEU A 179 2.52 3.62 14.53
N TYR A 180 1.26 3.78 14.13
CA TYR A 180 0.82 3.51 12.77
C TYR A 180 0.85 4.81 11.95
N ILE A 181 1.49 4.79 10.79
CA ILE A 181 1.62 5.92 9.85
C ILE A 181 0.94 5.54 8.55
N GLY A 182 -0.04 6.32 8.12
CA GLY A 182 -0.83 6.05 6.92
C GLY A 182 -1.42 7.32 6.31
N ASP A 183 -2.05 7.19 5.13
CA ASP A 183 -2.66 8.32 4.40
C ASP A 183 -4.20 8.34 4.47
N ARG A 184 -4.82 7.27 4.99
CA ARG A 184 -6.28 7.11 4.97
C ARG A 184 -6.85 6.79 6.35
N ASP A 185 -7.48 7.79 7.00
CA ASP A 185 -8.12 7.62 8.31
C ASP A 185 -9.11 6.44 8.35
N LYS A 186 -9.92 6.28 7.30
CA LYS A 186 -10.94 5.22 7.21
C LYS A 186 -10.38 3.81 7.01
N LYS A 187 -9.10 3.67 6.68
CA LYS A 187 -8.42 2.38 6.50
C LYS A 187 -7.30 2.22 7.54
N ASP A 188 -6.29 3.07 7.47
CA ASP A 188 -5.11 2.98 8.31
C ASP A 188 -5.44 3.41 9.75
N GLY A 189 -6.09 4.58 9.91
CA GLY A 189 -6.56 5.06 11.21
C GLY A 189 -7.52 4.09 11.86
N ALA A 190 -8.55 3.64 11.13
CA ALA A 190 -9.48 2.64 11.62
C ALA A 190 -8.80 1.31 11.97
N SER A 191 -7.77 0.87 11.19
CA SER A 191 -7.01 -0.33 11.55
C SER A 191 -6.27 -0.17 12.87
N ALA A 192 -5.65 0.99 13.10
CA ALA A 192 -4.94 1.30 14.33
C ALA A 192 -5.89 1.34 15.54
N GLU A 193 -7.07 1.98 15.39
CA GLU A 193 -8.11 2.10 16.40
C GLU A 193 -8.64 0.72 16.86
N LEU A 194 -8.78 -0.25 15.96
CA LEU A 194 -9.25 -1.59 16.29
C LEU A 194 -8.42 -2.29 17.39
N VAL A 195 -7.18 -1.88 17.60
CA VAL A 195 -6.24 -2.51 18.55
C VAL A 195 -5.52 -1.47 19.43
N ASP A 196 -6.09 -0.29 19.59
CA ASP A 196 -5.58 0.80 20.43
C ASP A 196 -4.15 1.28 20.10
N ILE A 197 -3.74 1.17 18.83
CA ILE A 197 -2.45 1.70 18.35
C ILE A 197 -2.62 3.18 18.02
N ALA A 198 -1.66 4.01 18.44
CA ALA A 198 -1.61 5.41 18.05
C ALA A 198 -1.44 5.57 16.54
N TYR A 199 -2.22 6.47 15.91
CA TYR A 199 -2.18 6.75 14.49
C TYR A 199 -1.62 8.14 14.20
N CYS A 200 -0.85 8.26 13.14
CA CYS A 200 -0.34 9.51 12.60
C CYS A 200 -0.61 9.61 11.10
N ASP A 201 -1.40 10.59 10.71
CA ASP A 201 -1.57 10.91 9.29
C ASP A 201 -0.25 11.34 8.66
N ILE A 202 0.01 10.89 7.44
CA ILE A 202 1.27 11.13 6.73
C ILE A 202 1.57 12.62 6.51
N GLN A 203 0.54 13.46 6.25
CA GLN A 203 0.76 14.89 6.04
C GLN A 203 1.14 15.58 7.36
N HIS A 204 0.60 15.10 8.49
CA HIS A 204 1.00 15.56 9.81
C HIS A 204 2.44 15.14 10.13
N LEU A 205 2.80 13.88 9.86
CA LEU A 205 4.17 13.40 10.03
C LEU A 205 5.15 14.26 9.22
N ARG A 206 4.86 14.48 7.93
CA ARG A 206 5.74 15.25 7.03
C ARG A 206 6.00 16.66 7.54
N LYS A 207 5.00 17.33 8.10
CA LYS A 207 5.20 18.65 8.75
C LYS A 207 6.19 18.55 9.91
N ILE A 208 6.02 17.56 10.81
CA ILE A 208 6.89 17.40 11.98
C ILE A 208 8.36 17.10 11.61
N ILE A 209 8.60 16.32 10.56
CA ILE A 209 9.96 15.92 10.19
C ILE A 209 10.68 16.94 9.30
N MET A 210 9.95 17.87 8.66
CA MET A 210 10.53 18.94 7.85
C MET A 210 10.78 20.24 8.66
N ASP A 211 10.13 20.38 9.83
CA ASP A 211 10.40 21.41 10.83
C ASP A 211 11.56 20.99 11.77
#